data_3be8df54dbd62d546f07d61d73e2d590
#
_entry.id   3be8df54dbd62d546f07d61d73e2d590
#
_cell.length_a   1.000
_cell.length_b   1.000
_cell.length_c   1.000
_cell.angle_alpha   90.00
_cell.angle_beta   90.00
_cell.angle_gamma   90.00
#
_symmetry.space_group_name_H-M   'P 1'
#
loop_
_entity.id
_entity.type
_entity.pdbx_description
1 polymer ?
#
loop_
_entity_poly.entity_id
_entity_poly.type
_entity_poly.pdbx_seq_one_letter_code
_entity_poly.pdbx_strand_id
1 'polypeptide(L)'
;MSLQIFRSKRITSDDDTGSGLKRCLSKWDLAFLGIGAIIGTGIFVLTGIAAATQSGPAVILSFVIAGFACAFAALSYAELSASVGGCGSAYGYSYVAFGEIFAFIIGWDLLLEYSLAVATVANGWAGYFNNALTAIGIPLPEMLTKAPKLGGLINLPATGIILMLMILLIMGVKHSAKVNNAMVFVKLLTITVFIAVAVFNVHPDNWHPFMPFGWFQTLPDGKTTGVLAGASLVFFAYVGFDAVSTAAEEASNPQRDLPFGIVTSLGFCTVIYILVSGLLTGVVNYTELNVSSPVAHALNLLGYNWASALISTGVIAGLTTVMLVLYYGLTRIIFAMSRDGLLSPFFSEVNPKTQTPVRVIVLCGIIMAIAAGFIPLGDLAELVNIGTLSAFVLVCLGVLVLRITKPDMKRPFRSPFSPLFPVLGMLSCTALMAFLPALTWLRFVIWLVIGLIVYFSYSVRHSELAKKED
;
A
#
# COMPACT_ATOMS: atom_id res chain seq x y z
N MET A 1 -20.24 -6.04 34.90
CA MET A 1 -19.18 -5.30 34.20
C MET A 1 -19.68 -5.01 32.80
N SER A 2 -20.14 -3.79 32.52
CA SER A 2 -20.53 -3.42 31.14
C SER A 2 -19.26 -3.36 30.30
N LEU A 3 -19.18 -4.16 29.26
CA LEU A 3 -18.08 -4.11 28.27
C LEU A 3 -18.12 -2.73 27.58
N GLN A 4 -17.31 -1.79 28.08
CA GLN A 4 -17.16 -0.50 27.41
C GLN A 4 -16.21 -0.65 26.21
N ILE A 5 -16.75 -1.11 25.08
CA ILE A 5 -15.98 -1.38 23.83
C ILE A 5 -15.70 -0.11 23.01
N PHE A 6 -16.28 1.04 23.39
CA PHE A 6 -16.14 2.33 22.70
C PHE A 6 -15.22 3.32 23.46
N ARG A 7 -14.28 2.82 24.28
CA ARG A 7 -13.29 3.69 24.92
C ARG A 7 -12.49 4.45 23.88
N SER A 8 -12.37 5.78 24.04
CA SER A 8 -11.67 6.62 23.09
C SER A 8 -10.41 7.23 23.70
N LYS A 9 -9.33 7.29 22.92
CA LYS A 9 -8.12 8.04 23.30
C LYS A 9 -8.40 9.55 23.26
N ARG A 10 -7.79 10.30 24.19
CA ARG A 10 -7.78 11.75 24.12
C ARG A 10 -6.92 12.21 22.95
N ILE A 11 -7.28 13.35 22.36
CA ILE A 11 -6.45 14.03 21.37
C ILE A 11 -5.19 14.48 22.10
N THR A 12 -4.02 14.01 21.68
CA THR A 12 -2.74 14.44 22.25
C THR A 12 -2.41 15.83 21.72
N SER A 13 -2.17 16.77 22.64
CA SER A 13 -1.58 18.06 22.28
C SER A 13 -0.11 17.86 21.87
N ASP A 14 0.42 18.73 21.02
CA ASP A 14 1.81 18.65 20.52
C ASP A 14 2.87 18.55 21.65
N ASP A 15 2.55 19.03 22.86
CA ASP A 15 3.44 18.99 24.04
C ASP A 15 3.44 17.64 24.78
N ASP A 16 2.42 16.79 24.59
CA ASP A 16 2.28 15.52 25.31
C ASP A 16 2.93 14.32 24.58
N THR A 17 3.41 14.52 23.36
CA THR A 17 4.10 13.45 22.60
C THR A 17 5.55 13.33 23.02
N GLY A 18 5.81 12.77 24.19
CA GLY A 18 7.15 12.42 24.67
C GLY A 18 7.81 11.29 23.86
N SER A 19 7.65 11.27 22.54
CA SER A 19 8.17 10.24 21.64
C SER A 19 9.70 10.26 21.53
N GLY A 20 10.36 11.35 21.97
CA GLY A 20 11.82 11.48 21.87
C GLY A 20 12.34 11.54 20.42
N LEU A 21 11.47 11.52 19.41
CA LEU A 21 11.84 11.59 18.01
C LEU A 21 12.18 13.02 17.59
N LYS A 22 13.22 13.19 16.80
CA LYS A 22 13.66 14.49 16.32
C LYS A 22 12.78 14.93 15.15
N ARG A 23 12.09 16.07 15.27
CA ARG A 23 11.35 16.72 14.18
C ARG A 23 12.33 17.29 13.15
N CYS A 24 12.53 16.60 12.05
CA CYS A 24 13.52 16.95 11.02
C CYS A 24 13.02 16.83 9.57
N LEU A 25 11.82 16.28 9.34
CA LEU A 25 11.28 16.10 8.00
C LEU A 25 10.58 17.39 7.53
N SER A 26 11.02 17.90 6.40
CA SER A 26 10.38 19.01 5.70
C SER A 26 9.17 18.54 4.90
N LYS A 27 8.33 19.45 4.42
CA LYS A 27 7.20 19.15 3.52
C LYS A 27 7.60 18.39 2.25
N TRP A 28 8.80 18.66 1.72
CA TRP A 28 9.33 17.98 0.54
C TRP A 28 9.83 16.57 0.87
N ASP A 29 10.45 16.38 2.05
CA ASP A 29 10.84 15.03 2.50
C ASP A 29 9.60 14.14 2.66
N LEU A 30 8.50 14.69 3.18
CA LEU A 30 7.22 14.00 3.30
C LEU A 30 6.60 13.70 1.93
N ALA A 31 6.66 14.63 0.98
CA ALA A 31 6.22 14.37 -0.40
C ALA A 31 7.06 13.27 -1.06
N PHE A 32 8.39 13.29 -0.93
CA PHE A 32 9.26 12.24 -1.42
C PHE A 32 9.05 10.90 -0.69
N LEU A 33 8.74 10.93 0.60
CA LEU A 33 8.35 9.73 1.34
C LEU A 33 7.10 9.09 0.71
N GLY A 34 6.07 9.91 0.45
CA GLY A 34 4.85 9.46 -0.22
C GLY A 34 5.10 8.93 -1.63
N ILE A 35 5.82 9.67 -2.48
CA ILE A 35 6.19 9.22 -3.83
C ILE A 35 6.96 7.89 -3.76
N GLY A 36 7.88 7.77 -2.81
CA GLY A 36 8.67 6.56 -2.59
C GLY A 36 7.84 5.35 -2.16
N ALA A 37 6.81 5.55 -1.34
CA ALA A 37 5.90 4.51 -0.90
C ALA A 37 4.90 4.11 -2.00
N ILE A 38 4.35 5.09 -2.74
CA ILE A 38 3.34 4.88 -3.78
C ILE A 38 3.95 4.20 -5.03
N ILE A 39 5.10 4.69 -5.53
CA ILE A 39 5.74 4.13 -6.75
C ILE A 39 6.34 2.76 -6.42
N GLY A 40 5.62 1.71 -6.78
CA GLY A 40 5.96 0.31 -6.49
C GLY A 40 5.50 -0.66 -7.58
N THR A 41 5.21 -1.88 -7.18
CA THR A 41 4.74 -2.97 -8.06
C THR A 41 3.46 -2.60 -8.82
N GLY A 42 2.64 -1.69 -8.29
CA GLY A 42 1.42 -1.24 -8.93
C GLY A 42 1.65 -0.74 -10.36
N ILE A 43 2.55 0.24 -10.53
CA ILE A 43 2.81 0.80 -11.86
C ILE A 43 3.71 -0.12 -12.71
N PHE A 44 4.69 -0.78 -12.09
CA PHE A 44 5.66 -1.57 -12.86
C PHE A 44 5.18 -2.96 -13.26
N VAL A 45 4.16 -3.54 -12.57
CA VAL A 45 3.68 -4.90 -12.82
C VAL A 45 2.16 -4.95 -13.02
N LEU A 46 1.37 -4.43 -12.05
CA LEU A 46 -0.09 -4.55 -12.12
C LEU A 46 -0.71 -3.79 -13.30
N THR A 47 -0.07 -2.72 -13.77
CA THR A 47 -0.50 -2.02 -14.98
C THR A 47 -0.62 -2.96 -16.18
N GLY A 48 0.41 -3.80 -16.42
CA GLY A 48 0.38 -4.77 -17.51
C GLY A 48 -0.66 -5.86 -17.30
N ILE A 49 -0.73 -6.42 -16.08
CA ILE A 49 -1.72 -7.44 -15.75
C ILE A 49 -3.15 -6.88 -15.91
N ALA A 50 -3.43 -5.68 -15.40
CA ALA A 50 -4.74 -5.05 -15.50
C ALA A 50 -5.12 -4.73 -16.96
N ALA A 51 -4.15 -4.26 -17.76
CA ALA A 51 -4.37 -4.05 -19.19
C ALA A 51 -4.70 -5.36 -19.90
N ALA A 52 -3.92 -6.42 -19.65
CA ALA A 52 -4.11 -7.68 -20.34
C ALA A 52 -5.38 -8.45 -19.94
N THR A 53 -5.77 -8.37 -18.66
CA THR A 53 -6.82 -9.25 -18.11
C THR A 53 -8.13 -8.56 -17.76
N GLN A 54 -8.12 -7.20 -17.64
CA GLN A 54 -9.27 -6.46 -17.13
C GLN A 54 -9.77 -5.34 -18.07
N SER A 55 -8.89 -4.39 -18.44
CA SER A 55 -9.33 -3.11 -19.02
C SER A 55 -8.90 -2.90 -20.46
N GLY A 56 -7.96 -3.66 -20.99
CA GLY A 56 -7.30 -3.33 -22.25
C GLY A 56 -6.54 -2.00 -22.18
N PRO A 57 -6.42 -1.28 -23.29
CA PRO A 57 -5.83 0.06 -23.32
C PRO A 57 -6.56 1.07 -22.42
N ALA A 58 -7.84 0.86 -22.12
CA ALA A 58 -8.61 1.67 -21.18
C ALA A 58 -8.17 1.55 -19.71
N VAL A 59 -7.09 0.83 -19.40
CA VAL A 59 -6.43 0.86 -18.09
C VAL A 59 -6.06 2.28 -17.62
N ILE A 60 -5.87 3.21 -18.56
CA ILE A 60 -5.74 4.64 -18.28
C ILE A 60 -6.93 5.16 -17.47
N LEU A 61 -8.17 4.81 -17.91
CA LEU A 61 -9.40 5.20 -17.22
C LEU A 61 -9.50 4.52 -15.85
N SER A 62 -9.02 3.28 -15.74
CA SER A 62 -8.94 2.57 -14.46
C SER A 62 -8.06 3.32 -13.46
N PHE A 63 -6.90 3.85 -13.88
CA PHE A 63 -6.04 4.68 -13.03
C PHE A 63 -6.70 6.01 -12.66
N VAL A 64 -7.42 6.65 -13.60
CA VAL A 64 -8.15 7.90 -13.31
C VAL A 64 -9.21 7.65 -12.22
N ILE A 65 -10.02 6.60 -12.35
CA ILE A 65 -11.07 6.27 -11.39
C ILE A 65 -10.48 5.93 -10.02
N ALA A 66 -9.46 5.07 -9.97
CA ALA A 66 -8.77 4.74 -8.74
C ALA A 66 -8.11 5.98 -8.10
N GLY A 67 -7.50 6.85 -8.92
CA GLY A 67 -6.91 8.11 -8.48
C GLY A 67 -7.91 9.07 -7.86
N PHE A 68 -9.11 9.20 -8.40
CA PHE A 68 -10.18 10.00 -7.80
C PHE A 68 -10.64 9.43 -6.46
N ALA A 69 -10.84 8.12 -6.35
CA ALA A 69 -11.19 7.48 -5.08
C ALA A 69 -10.12 7.74 -4.01
N CYS A 70 -8.85 7.58 -4.38
CA CYS A 70 -7.72 7.91 -3.51
C CYS A 70 -7.65 9.39 -3.15
N ALA A 71 -7.95 10.31 -4.08
CA ALA A 71 -7.90 11.75 -3.82
C ALA A 71 -8.92 12.16 -2.74
N PHE A 72 -10.14 11.64 -2.78
CA PHE A 72 -11.14 11.91 -1.75
C PHE A 72 -10.74 11.33 -0.39
N ALA A 73 -10.19 10.11 -0.37
CA ALA A 73 -9.68 9.51 0.86
C ALA A 73 -8.46 10.28 1.41
N ALA A 74 -7.53 10.67 0.54
CA ALA A 74 -6.32 11.41 0.91
C ALA A 74 -6.62 12.77 1.57
N LEU A 75 -7.66 13.48 1.10
CA LEU A 75 -8.12 14.72 1.73
C LEU A 75 -8.67 14.47 3.15
N SER A 76 -9.31 13.33 3.38
CA SER A 76 -9.78 12.91 4.71
C SER A 76 -8.60 12.54 5.61
N TYR A 77 -7.62 11.80 5.09
CA TYR A 77 -6.35 11.53 5.79
C TYR A 77 -5.61 12.81 6.14
N ALA A 78 -5.52 13.77 5.20
CA ALA A 78 -4.89 15.06 5.42
C ALA A 78 -5.55 15.87 6.56
N GLU A 79 -6.89 15.83 6.66
CA GLU A 79 -7.61 16.50 7.75
C GLU A 79 -7.34 15.83 9.10
N LEU A 80 -7.39 14.49 9.16
CA LEU A 80 -7.16 13.75 10.41
C LEU A 80 -5.71 13.84 10.86
N SER A 81 -4.75 13.74 9.95
CA SER A 81 -3.32 13.87 10.27
C SER A 81 -2.95 15.23 10.82
N ALA A 82 -3.57 16.29 10.32
CA ALA A 82 -3.37 17.65 10.82
C ALA A 82 -4.08 17.94 12.15
N SER A 83 -5.13 17.17 12.49
CA SER A 83 -6.06 17.51 13.59
C SER A 83 -5.92 16.60 14.81
N VAL A 84 -5.59 15.32 14.63
CA VAL A 84 -5.58 14.32 15.71
C VAL A 84 -4.22 14.25 16.43
N GLY A 85 -3.13 14.47 15.69
CA GLY A 85 -1.77 14.35 16.25
C GLY A 85 -1.35 12.92 16.56
N GLY A 86 -0.16 12.74 17.14
CA GLY A 86 0.38 11.44 17.54
C GLY A 86 0.92 10.60 16.37
N CYS A 87 1.21 9.31 16.58
CA CYS A 87 1.63 8.40 15.51
C CYS A 87 0.50 8.23 14.49
N GLY A 88 0.42 9.16 13.55
CA GLY A 88 -0.65 9.30 12.58
C GLY A 88 -0.84 8.10 11.69
N SER A 89 -1.67 7.14 12.11
CA SER A 89 -2.12 6.06 11.25
C SER A 89 -3.65 5.96 11.32
N ALA A 90 -4.25 5.28 10.37
CA ALA A 90 -5.68 4.97 10.41
C ALA A 90 -6.10 4.33 11.76
N TYR A 91 -5.22 3.53 12.36
CA TYR A 91 -5.38 2.97 13.70
C TYR A 91 -5.60 4.07 14.77
N GLY A 92 -4.68 5.05 14.85
CA GLY A 92 -4.76 6.15 15.82
C GLY A 92 -5.98 7.05 15.60
N TYR A 93 -6.30 7.37 14.34
CA TYR A 93 -7.47 8.18 14.01
C TYR A 93 -8.77 7.51 14.42
N SER A 94 -8.88 6.21 14.22
CA SER A 94 -10.06 5.43 14.58
C SER A 94 -10.23 5.31 16.08
N TYR A 95 -9.15 5.26 16.84
CA TYR A 95 -9.20 5.29 18.29
C TYR A 95 -9.83 6.58 18.82
N VAL A 96 -9.55 7.70 18.18
CA VAL A 96 -10.09 9.01 18.56
C VAL A 96 -11.52 9.22 18.06
N ALA A 97 -11.85 8.70 16.87
CA ALA A 97 -13.14 8.90 16.20
C ALA A 97 -14.24 7.95 16.68
N PHE A 98 -13.92 6.67 16.83
CA PHE A 98 -14.89 5.60 17.04
C PHE A 98 -14.69 4.80 18.31
N GLY A 99 -13.48 4.89 18.89
CA GLY A 99 -13.10 4.12 20.07
C GLY A 99 -12.39 2.80 19.76
N GLU A 100 -12.16 2.01 20.81
CA GLU A 100 -11.22 0.91 20.88
C GLU A 100 -11.49 -0.23 19.89
N ILE A 101 -12.75 -0.67 19.77
CA ILE A 101 -13.10 -1.78 18.88
C ILE A 101 -12.80 -1.45 17.40
N PHE A 102 -13.14 -0.25 16.98
CA PHE A 102 -12.86 0.18 15.60
C PHE A 102 -11.36 0.39 15.38
N ALA A 103 -10.65 0.91 16.37
CA ALA A 103 -9.20 0.99 16.31
C ALA A 103 -8.59 -0.40 16.18
N PHE A 104 -9.07 -1.38 16.94
CA PHE A 104 -8.59 -2.75 16.83
C PHE A 104 -8.86 -3.34 15.44
N ILE A 105 -10.09 -3.19 14.91
CA ILE A 105 -10.46 -3.67 13.57
C ILE A 105 -9.53 -3.08 12.51
N ILE A 106 -9.29 -1.76 12.54
CA ILE A 106 -8.38 -1.12 11.58
C ILE A 106 -6.93 -1.55 11.82
N GLY A 107 -6.48 -1.64 13.06
CA GLY A 107 -5.14 -2.15 13.36
C GLY A 107 -4.95 -3.58 12.84
N TRP A 108 -5.94 -4.43 13.02
CA TRP A 108 -5.96 -5.80 12.51
C TRP A 108 -5.97 -5.88 10.99
N ASP A 109 -6.68 -4.97 10.35
CA ASP A 109 -6.71 -4.81 8.89
C ASP A 109 -5.37 -4.33 8.33
N LEU A 110 -4.74 -3.35 8.98
CA LEU A 110 -3.40 -2.88 8.63
C LEU A 110 -2.33 -3.99 8.74
N LEU A 111 -2.50 -4.97 9.64
CA LEU A 111 -1.62 -6.15 9.71
C LEU A 111 -1.71 -6.97 8.42
N LEU A 112 -2.92 -7.18 7.90
CA LEU A 112 -3.14 -7.85 6.62
C LEU A 112 -2.56 -7.03 5.48
N GLU A 113 -2.94 -5.76 5.40
CA GLU A 113 -2.53 -4.83 4.34
C GLU A 113 -1.02 -4.77 4.18
N TYR A 114 -0.29 -4.42 5.24
CA TYR A 114 1.17 -4.26 5.18
C TYR A 114 1.90 -5.59 4.93
N SER A 115 1.44 -6.69 5.53
CA SER A 115 2.04 -8.01 5.32
C SER A 115 1.90 -8.47 3.87
N LEU A 116 0.68 -8.38 3.33
CA LEU A 116 0.42 -8.82 1.97
C LEU A 116 0.97 -7.83 0.94
N ALA A 117 1.04 -6.53 1.26
CA ALA A 117 1.70 -5.55 0.40
C ALA A 117 3.19 -5.88 0.23
N VAL A 118 3.91 -6.21 1.31
CA VAL A 118 5.31 -6.66 1.22
C VAL A 118 5.43 -7.92 0.34
N ALA A 119 4.54 -8.91 0.51
CA ALA A 119 4.53 -10.13 -0.29
C ALA A 119 4.22 -9.84 -1.78
N THR A 120 3.28 -8.94 -2.06
CA THR A 120 2.93 -8.50 -3.43
C THR A 120 4.12 -7.81 -4.10
N VAL A 121 4.78 -6.88 -3.38
CA VAL A 121 5.96 -6.18 -3.89
C VAL A 121 7.12 -7.13 -4.11
N ALA A 122 7.31 -8.14 -3.25
CA ALA A 122 8.33 -9.18 -3.42
C ALA A 122 8.10 -10.02 -4.68
N ASN A 123 6.86 -10.36 -5.01
CA ASN A 123 6.53 -11.03 -6.27
C ASN A 123 6.88 -10.18 -7.49
N GLY A 124 6.57 -8.89 -7.47
CA GLY A 124 6.96 -7.96 -8.53
C GLY A 124 8.49 -7.82 -8.64
N TRP A 125 9.17 -7.70 -7.51
CA TRP A 125 10.64 -7.69 -7.44
C TRP A 125 11.24 -8.94 -8.07
N ALA A 126 10.71 -10.11 -7.76
CA ALA A 126 11.16 -11.38 -8.30
C ALA A 126 11.05 -11.47 -9.83
N GLY A 127 10.00 -10.89 -10.41
CA GLY A 127 9.84 -10.82 -11.87
C GLY A 127 10.94 -10.01 -12.55
N TYR A 128 11.26 -8.82 -12.02
CA TYR A 128 12.35 -7.99 -12.53
C TYR A 128 13.73 -8.60 -12.25
N PHE A 129 13.91 -9.22 -11.11
CA PHE A 129 15.15 -9.94 -10.77
C PHE A 129 15.39 -11.09 -11.74
N ASN A 130 14.39 -11.92 -12.05
CA ASN A 130 14.51 -12.98 -13.03
C ASN A 130 14.79 -12.45 -14.44
N ASN A 131 14.15 -11.32 -14.83
CA ASN A 131 14.45 -10.67 -16.11
C ASN A 131 15.92 -10.19 -16.18
N ALA A 132 16.45 -9.62 -15.11
CA ALA A 132 17.84 -9.20 -15.02
C ALA A 132 18.80 -10.40 -15.09
N LEU A 133 18.51 -11.52 -14.41
CA LEU A 133 19.31 -12.74 -14.46
C LEU A 133 19.30 -13.34 -15.87
N THR A 134 18.16 -13.37 -16.53
CA THR A 134 18.03 -13.86 -17.90
C THR A 134 18.87 -13.02 -18.87
N ALA A 135 18.91 -11.70 -18.68
CA ALA A 135 19.71 -10.79 -19.51
C ALA A 135 21.22 -11.06 -19.42
N ILE A 136 21.71 -11.59 -18.30
CA ILE A 136 23.13 -11.97 -18.10
C ILE A 136 23.37 -13.48 -18.37
N GLY A 137 22.38 -14.21 -18.92
CA GLY A 137 22.52 -15.61 -19.32
C GLY A 137 22.35 -16.63 -18.19
N ILE A 138 21.77 -16.25 -17.04
CA ILE A 138 21.54 -17.14 -15.88
C ILE A 138 20.02 -17.23 -15.59
N PRO A 139 19.19 -17.78 -16.49
CA PRO A 139 17.78 -17.89 -16.25
C PRO A 139 17.49 -18.88 -15.11
N LEU A 140 16.59 -18.52 -14.19
CA LEU A 140 16.11 -19.45 -13.18
C LEU A 140 15.04 -20.37 -13.77
N PRO A 141 14.97 -21.65 -13.30
CA PRO A 141 13.90 -22.55 -13.69
C PRO A 141 12.52 -21.98 -13.36
N GLU A 142 11.55 -22.10 -14.28
CA GLU A 142 10.19 -21.60 -14.08
C GLU A 142 9.52 -22.14 -12.83
N MET A 143 9.81 -23.37 -12.45
CA MET A 143 9.30 -24.00 -11.24
C MET A 143 9.67 -23.25 -9.96
N LEU A 144 10.78 -22.49 -9.97
CA LEU A 144 11.29 -21.73 -8.81
C LEU A 144 10.96 -20.23 -8.88
N THR A 145 10.25 -19.79 -9.93
CA THR A 145 9.92 -18.36 -10.14
C THR A 145 8.41 -18.09 -10.16
N LYS A 146 7.59 -19.11 -10.06
CA LYS A 146 6.13 -19.01 -10.11
C LYS A 146 5.48 -19.71 -8.92
N ALA A 147 4.38 -19.12 -8.41
CA ALA A 147 3.54 -19.76 -7.40
C ALA A 147 2.87 -21.04 -7.95
N PRO A 148 2.47 -22.01 -7.10
CA PRO A 148 1.85 -23.27 -7.51
C PRO A 148 0.63 -23.11 -8.40
N LYS A 149 -0.23 -22.13 -8.11
CA LYS A 149 -1.43 -21.80 -8.93
C LYS A 149 -1.08 -21.37 -10.37
N LEU A 150 0.14 -20.92 -10.61
CA LEU A 150 0.66 -20.52 -11.92
C LEU A 150 1.56 -21.59 -12.59
N GLY A 151 1.52 -22.82 -12.07
CA GLY A 151 2.29 -23.95 -12.62
C GLY A 151 3.74 -24.03 -12.10
N GLY A 152 4.12 -23.24 -11.11
CA GLY A 152 5.41 -23.36 -10.43
C GLY A 152 5.34 -24.25 -9.19
N LEU A 153 6.44 -24.32 -8.45
CA LEU A 153 6.53 -24.93 -7.13
C LEU A 153 6.53 -23.87 -6.03
N ILE A 154 7.35 -22.86 -6.20
CA ILE A 154 7.53 -21.74 -5.26
C ILE A 154 8.17 -20.57 -6.00
N ASN A 155 7.81 -19.34 -5.61
CA ASN A 155 8.54 -18.14 -6.03
C ASN A 155 9.73 -17.90 -5.07
N LEU A 156 10.83 -18.60 -5.33
CA LEU A 156 12.03 -18.60 -4.49
C LEU A 156 12.68 -17.20 -4.38
N PRO A 157 12.83 -16.40 -5.48
CA PRO A 157 13.37 -15.05 -5.36
C PRO A 157 12.52 -14.15 -4.47
N ALA A 158 11.18 -14.23 -4.53
CA ALA A 158 10.29 -13.45 -3.68
C ALA A 158 10.41 -13.84 -2.21
N THR A 159 10.48 -15.15 -1.91
CA THR A 159 10.75 -15.66 -0.56
C THR A 159 12.12 -15.19 -0.06
N GLY A 160 13.15 -15.32 -0.89
CA GLY A 160 14.54 -14.99 -0.54
C GLY A 160 14.76 -13.52 -0.19
N ILE A 161 14.17 -12.59 -0.97
CA ILE A 161 14.30 -11.15 -0.67
C ILE A 161 13.64 -10.79 0.66
N ILE A 162 12.48 -11.36 0.99
CA ILE A 162 11.82 -11.11 2.28
C ILE A 162 12.68 -11.61 3.44
N LEU A 163 13.25 -12.81 3.33
CA LEU A 163 14.14 -13.35 4.36
C LEU A 163 15.43 -12.52 4.50
N MET A 164 15.97 -12.00 3.40
CA MET A 164 17.11 -11.07 3.44
C MET A 164 16.74 -9.77 4.17
N LEU A 165 15.59 -9.17 3.87
CA LEU A 165 15.10 -7.97 4.54
C LEU A 165 14.81 -8.23 6.02
N MET A 166 14.29 -9.41 6.38
CA MET A 166 14.11 -9.83 7.77
C MET A 166 15.44 -9.76 8.53
N ILE A 167 16.52 -10.32 7.99
CA ILE A 167 17.85 -10.29 8.60
C ILE A 167 18.33 -8.84 8.75
N LEU A 168 18.19 -8.01 7.72
CA LEU A 168 18.58 -6.59 7.75
C LEU A 168 17.83 -5.82 8.86
N LEU A 169 16.53 -6.04 9.02
CA LEU A 169 15.74 -5.39 10.07
C LEU A 169 16.12 -5.88 11.47
N ILE A 170 16.44 -7.18 11.64
CA ILE A 170 16.95 -7.71 12.91
C ILE A 170 18.27 -7.03 13.30
N MET A 171 19.16 -6.78 12.33
CA MET A 171 20.43 -6.07 12.55
C MET A 171 20.25 -4.59 12.93
N GLY A 172 19.03 -4.06 12.86
CA GLY A 172 18.73 -2.68 13.26
C GLY A 172 19.11 -1.64 12.24
N VAL A 173 19.06 -1.98 10.95
CA VAL A 173 19.31 -1.00 9.87
C VAL A 173 18.27 0.10 9.94
N LYS A 174 18.74 1.32 10.26
CA LYS A 174 17.88 2.50 10.30
C LYS A 174 17.64 3.03 8.89
N HIS A 175 16.38 3.19 8.52
CA HIS A 175 16.02 3.83 7.27
C HIS A 175 16.33 5.33 7.36
N SER A 176 17.21 5.84 6.51
CA SER A 176 17.55 7.26 6.45
C SER A 176 16.70 7.96 5.38
N ALA A 177 16.16 9.15 5.70
CA ALA A 177 15.45 9.98 4.72
C ALA A 177 16.31 10.25 3.47
N LYS A 178 17.63 10.39 3.62
CA LYS A 178 18.54 10.56 2.48
C LYS A 178 18.58 9.36 1.55
N VAL A 179 18.60 8.13 2.12
CA VAL A 179 18.55 6.89 1.33
C VAL A 179 17.22 6.78 0.62
N ASN A 180 16.11 7.07 1.31
CA ASN A 180 14.79 7.10 0.69
C ASN A 180 14.75 8.08 -0.50
N ASN A 181 15.18 9.32 -0.31
CA ASN A 181 15.18 10.35 -1.35
C ASN A 181 16.05 9.93 -2.57
N ALA A 182 17.22 9.32 -2.32
CA ALA A 182 18.06 8.78 -3.38
C ALA A 182 17.34 7.65 -4.17
N MET A 183 16.65 6.74 -3.48
CA MET A 183 15.91 5.66 -4.14
C MET A 183 14.68 6.18 -4.90
N VAL A 184 14.00 7.22 -4.39
CA VAL A 184 12.93 7.90 -5.14
C VAL A 184 13.48 8.50 -6.43
N PHE A 185 14.64 9.15 -6.37
CA PHE A 185 15.29 9.66 -7.57
C PHE A 185 15.59 8.56 -8.58
N VAL A 186 16.13 7.41 -8.15
CA VAL A 186 16.36 6.24 -9.02
C VAL A 186 15.05 5.76 -9.68
N LYS A 187 13.95 5.67 -8.91
CA LYS A 187 12.63 5.29 -9.46
C LYS A 187 12.13 6.27 -10.51
N LEU A 188 12.24 7.57 -10.23
CA LEU A 188 11.81 8.61 -11.16
C LEU A 188 12.67 8.62 -12.43
N LEU A 189 13.98 8.42 -12.30
CA LEU A 189 14.87 8.26 -13.45
C LEU A 189 14.46 7.04 -14.30
N THR A 190 14.18 5.92 -13.66
CA THR A 190 13.72 4.69 -14.33
C THR A 190 12.45 4.95 -15.14
N ILE A 191 11.45 5.63 -14.55
CA ILE A 191 10.20 5.99 -15.22
C ILE A 191 10.46 6.98 -16.37
N THR A 192 11.33 7.97 -16.15
CA THR A 192 11.69 8.96 -17.17
C THR A 192 12.35 8.29 -18.39
N VAL A 193 13.24 7.33 -18.17
CA VAL A 193 13.87 6.56 -19.26
C VAL A 193 12.81 5.77 -20.03
N PHE A 194 11.87 5.11 -19.32
CA PHE A 194 10.75 4.43 -19.99
C PHE A 194 9.92 5.38 -20.85
N ILE A 195 9.49 6.52 -20.29
CA ILE A 195 8.67 7.52 -21.02
C ILE A 195 9.44 8.04 -22.22
N ALA A 196 10.73 8.37 -22.06
CA ALA A 196 11.56 8.91 -23.14
C ALA A 196 11.73 7.94 -24.33
N VAL A 197 11.84 6.62 -24.04
CA VAL A 197 11.91 5.62 -25.11
C VAL A 197 10.51 5.33 -25.68
N ALA A 198 9.50 5.18 -24.81
CA ALA A 198 8.17 4.78 -25.22
C ALA A 198 7.47 5.81 -26.10
N VAL A 199 7.61 7.11 -25.83
CA VAL A 199 6.90 8.18 -26.55
C VAL A 199 7.18 8.21 -28.06
N PHE A 200 8.39 7.79 -28.45
CA PHE A 200 8.77 7.73 -29.88
C PHE A 200 8.41 6.40 -30.55
N ASN A 201 7.90 5.43 -29.81
CA ASN A 201 7.58 4.08 -30.29
C ASN A 201 6.10 3.71 -30.08
N VAL A 202 5.24 4.71 -29.93
CA VAL A 202 3.79 4.50 -29.80
C VAL A 202 3.20 4.15 -31.17
N HIS A 203 2.44 3.06 -31.22
CA HIS A 203 1.64 2.64 -32.36
C HIS A 203 0.16 2.79 -32.00
N PRO A 204 -0.56 3.79 -32.53
CA PRO A 204 -1.97 4.06 -32.19
C PRO A 204 -2.90 2.85 -32.40
N ASP A 205 -2.55 1.95 -33.31
CA ASP A 205 -3.30 0.72 -33.57
C ASP A 205 -3.38 -0.21 -32.36
N ASN A 206 -2.38 -0.14 -31.45
CA ASN A 206 -2.37 -0.91 -30.21
C ASN A 206 -3.50 -0.49 -29.24
N TRP A 207 -4.07 0.70 -29.42
CA TRP A 207 -5.23 1.17 -28.65
C TRP A 207 -6.58 0.73 -29.22
N HIS A 208 -6.59 -0.09 -30.27
CA HIS A 208 -7.82 -0.60 -30.86
C HIS A 208 -7.97 -2.12 -30.64
N PRO A 209 -9.09 -2.60 -30.06
CA PRO A 209 -10.18 -1.79 -29.44
C PRO A 209 -9.77 -1.17 -28.11
N PHE A 210 -10.16 0.10 -27.88
CA PHE A 210 -9.76 0.84 -26.66
C PHE A 210 -10.34 0.22 -25.37
N MET A 211 -11.59 -0.24 -25.41
CA MET A 211 -12.30 -0.85 -24.30
C MET A 211 -12.78 -2.26 -24.65
N PRO A 212 -11.86 -3.26 -24.80
CA PRO A 212 -12.23 -4.60 -25.25
C PRO A 212 -13.18 -5.33 -24.29
N PHE A 213 -13.15 -4.98 -23.01
CA PHE A 213 -13.99 -5.56 -21.95
C PHE A 213 -15.08 -4.61 -21.45
N GLY A 214 -15.29 -3.44 -22.11
CA GLY A 214 -16.28 -2.44 -21.72
C GLY A 214 -16.04 -1.81 -20.34
N TRP A 215 -17.10 -1.21 -19.77
CA TRP A 215 -17.05 -0.63 -18.43
C TRP A 215 -17.00 -1.71 -17.34
N PHE A 216 -17.85 -2.71 -17.44
CA PHE A 216 -17.76 -3.93 -16.67
C PHE A 216 -18.47 -5.08 -17.41
N GLN A 217 -18.00 -6.30 -17.23
CA GLN A 217 -18.57 -7.51 -17.78
C GLN A 217 -18.33 -8.64 -16.80
N THR A 218 -19.36 -9.44 -16.54
CA THR A 218 -19.22 -10.68 -15.78
C THR A 218 -19.06 -11.85 -16.75
N LEU A 219 -17.95 -12.54 -16.66
CA LEU A 219 -17.63 -13.71 -17.46
C LEU A 219 -18.44 -14.93 -16.96
N PRO A 220 -18.59 -15.98 -17.80
CA PRO A 220 -19.31 -17.19 -17.40
C PRO A 220 -18.74 -17.91 -16.18
N ASP A 221 -17.46 -17.71 -15.88
CA ASP A 221 -16.75 -18.23 -14.72
C ASP A 221 -17.00 -17.40 -13.43
N GLY A 222 -17.83 -16.36 -13.52
CA GLY A 222 -18.18 -15.46 -12.40
C GLY A 222 -17.13 -14.36 -12.14
N LYS A 223 -16.08 -14.28 -12.94
CA LYS A 223 -15.11 -13.18 -12.83
C LYS A 223 -15.66 -11.90 -13.47
N THR A 224 -15.40 -10.77 -12.82
CA THR A 224 -15.67 -9.44 -13.38
C THR A 224 -14.44 -8.93 -14.12
N THR A 225 -14.66 -8.34 -15.30
CA THR A 225 -13.67 -7.65 -16.12
C THR A 225 -14.21 -6.27 -16.52
N GLY A 226 -13.40 -5.47 -17.17
CA GLY A 226 -13.75 -4.12 -17.60
C GLY A 226 -12.98 -3.04 -16.82
N VAL A 227 -13.24 -1.78 -17.18
CA VAL A 227 -12.54 -0.62 -16.61
C VAL A 227 -12.70 -0.52 -15.11
N LEU A 228 -13.88 -0.84 -14.56
CA LEU A 228 -14.15 -0.75 -13.12
C LEU A 228 -13.44 -1.88 -12.33
N ALA A 229 -13.42 -3.10 -12.87
CA ALA A 229 -12.65 -4.20 -12.29
C ALA A 229 -11.14 -3.90 -12.36
N GLY A 230 -10.67 -3.35 -13.49
CA GLY A 230 -9.31 -2.84 -13.61
C GLY A 230 -8.99 -1.76 -12.60
N ALA A 231 -9.90 -0.81 -12.34
CA ALA A 231 -9.72 0.24 -11.35
C ALA A 231 -9.55 -0.35 -9.94
N SER A 232 -10.33 -1.39 -9.59
CA SER A 232 -10.21 -2.08 -8.32
C SER A 232 -8.86 -2.81 -8.17
N LEU A 233 -8.29 -3.33 -9.27
CA LEU A 233 -6.98 -3.99 -9.27
C LEU A 233 -5.84 -2.96 -9.20
N VAL A 234 -5.86 -1.93 -10.06
CA VAL A 234 -4.80 -0.91 -10.10
C VAL A 234 -4.84 0.06 -8.93
N PHE A 235 -5.89 0.04 -8.11
CA PHE A 235 -5.94 0.78 -6.85
C PHE A 235 -4.72 0.47 -5.96
N PHE A 236 -4.22 -0.76 -6.00
CA PHE A 236 -2.97 -1.15 -5.33
C PHE A 236 -1.80 -0.18 -5.62
N ALA A 237 -1.75 0.38 -6.82
CA ALA A 237 -0.69 1.30 -7.20
C ALA A 237 -0.67 2.59 -6.37
N TYR A 238 -1.79 2.94 -5.75
CA TYR A 238 -1.90 4.13 -4.90
C TYR A 238 -1.69 3.86 -3.42
N VAL A 239 -1.65 2.59 -2.99
CA VAL A 239 -1.38 2.21 -1.60
C VAL A 239 -0.01 2.76 -1.18
N GLY A 240 0.04 3.40 -0.01
CA GLY A 240 1.27 3.97 0.54
C GLY A 240 1.25 5.49 0.74
N PHE A 241 0.29 6.27 0.18
CA PHE A 241 0.21 7.70 0.50
C PHE A 241 -0.15 7.93 1.98
N ASP A 242 -0.88 7.03 2.58
CA ASP A 242 -1.24 6.99 3.99
C ASP A 242 -0.02 6.83 4.90
N ALA A 243 1.04 6.16 4.42
CA ALA A 243 2.30 6.02 5.14
C ALA A 243 2.96 7.38 5.46
N VAL A 244 2.69 8.44 4.68
CA VAL A 244 3.12 9.80 5.02
C VAL A 244 2.56 10.23 6.38
N SER A 245 1.33 9.83 6.71
CA SER A 245 0.69 10.16 7.97
C SER A 245 1.39 9.53 9.19
N THR A 246 2.09 8.40 9.01
CA THR A 246 2.84 7.75 10.10
C THR A 246 4.10 8.50 10.50
N ALA A 247 4.59 9.43 9.64
CA ALA A 247 5.75 10.28 9.91
C ALA A 247 5.38 11.58 10.64
N ALA A 248 4.18 11.69 11.21
CA ALA A 248 3.68 12.89 11.88
C ALA A 248 4.59 13.37 13.02
N GLU A 249 5.15 12.45 13.80
CA GLU A 249 6.04 12.80 14.93
C GLU A 249 7.42 13.31 14.48
N GLU A 250 7.84 13.01 13.26
CA GLU A 250 9.11 13.42 12.68
C GLU A 250 8.99 14.69 11.78
N ALA A 251 7.76 15.10 11.45
CA ALA A 251 7.47 16.27 10.64
C ALA A 251 7.80 17.58 11.38
N SER A 252 8.41 18.55 10.68
CA SER A 252 8.77 19.86 11.24
C SER A 252 7.52 20.67 11.62
N ASN A 253 6.53 20.71 10.75
CA ASN A 253 5.22 21.33 10.96
C ASN A 253 4.10 20.37 10.55
N PRO A 254 3.76 19.36 11.40
CA PRO A 254 2.83 18.29 11.03
C PRO A 254 1.51 18.79 10.44
N GLN A 255 0.94 19.83 11.05
CA GLN A 255 -0.36 20.39 10.69
C GLN A 255 -0.43 20.93 9.24
N ARG A 256 0.69 21.35 8.68
CA ARG A 256 0.78 21.92 7.32
C ARG A 256 1.48 20.94 6.36
N ASP A 257 2.55 20.31 6.83
CA ASP A 257 3.47 19.57 5.98
C ASP A 257 2.93 18.18 5.61
N LEU A 258 2.14 17.54 6.52
CA LEU A 258 1.49 16.26 6.22
C LEU A 258 0.42 16.38 5.12
N PRO A 259 -0.55 17.30 5.19
CA PRO A 259 -1.50 17.52 4.11
C PRO A 259 -0.83 17.79 2.77
N PHE A 260 0.22 18.62 2.78
CA PHE A 260 1.00 18.90 1.56
C PHE A 260 1.66 17.63 1.01
N GLY A 261 2.33 16.85 1.86
CA GLY A 261 3.00 15.62 1.46
C GLY A 261 2.04 14.59 0.85
N ILE A 262 0.89 14.36 1.52
CA ILE A 262 -0.13 13.40 1.08
C ILE A 262 -0.71 13.81 -0.29
N VAL A 263 -1.19 15.05 -0.41
CA VAL A 263 -1.87 15.50 -1.66
C VAL A 263 -0.89 15.61 -2.82
N THR A 264 0.33 16.13 -2.57
CA THR A 264 1.34 16.31 -3.62
C THR A 264 1.85 14.98 -4.14
N SER A 265 2.16 14.02 -3.26
CA SER A 265 2.64 12.69 -3.67
C SER A 265 1.58 11.95 -4.48
N LEU A 266 0.33 11.96 -4.03
CA LEU A 266 -0.76 11.30 -4.75
C LEU A 266 -1.01 11.94 -6.13
N GLY A 267 -1.10 13.27 -6.21
CA GLY A 267 -1.33 13.98 -7.47
C GLY A 267 -0.22 13.74 -8.48
N PHE A 268 1.04 13.81 -8.03
CA PHE A 268 2.21 13.54 -8.87
C PHE A 268 2.21 12.09 -9.40
N CYS A 269 1.96 11.10 -8.53
CA CYS A 269 1.92 9.70 -8.92
C CYS A 269 0.76 9.41 -9.88
N THR A 270 -0.41 10.04 -9.68
CA THR A 270 -1.56 9.87 -10.59
C THR A 270 -1.22 10.30 -12.02
N VAL A 271 -0.58 11.46 -12.18
CA VAL A 271 -0.15 11.93 -13.52
C VAL A 271 0.83 10.95 -14.16
N ILE A 272 1.83 10.49 -13.40
CA ILE A 272 2.80 9.50 -13.89
C ILE A 272 2.10 8.20 -14.29
N TYR A 273 1.15 7.72 -13.51
CA TYR A 273 0.45 6.46 -13.78
C TYR A 273 -0.40 6.52 -15.05
N ILE A 274 -1.07 7.63 -15.28
CA ILE A 274 -1.80 7.88 -16.52
C ILE A 274 -0.86 7.86 -17.72
N LEU A 275 0.28 8.56 -17.62
CA LEU A 275 1.28 8.61 -18.70
C LEU A 275 1.90 7.25 -18.99
N VAL A 276 2.38 6.56 -17.96
CA VAL A 276 3.04 5.25 -18.11
C VAL A 276 2.08 4.20 -18.63
N SER A 277 0.84 4.13 -18.11
CA SER A 277 -0.16 3.16 -18.56
C SER A 277 -0.57 3.39 -20.01
N GLY A 278 -0.72 4.66 -20.42
CA GLY A 278 -1.01 5.03 -21.80
C GLY A 278 0.11 4.65 -22.77
N LEU A 279 1.35 4.98 -22.41
CA LEU A 279 2.49 4.65 -23.23
C LEU A 279 2.73 3.14 -23.30
N LEU A 280 2.60 2.41 -22.18
CA LEU A 280 2.80 0.97 -22.14
C LEU A 280 1.85 0.23 -23.09
N THR A 281 0.56 0.59 -23.06
CA THR A 281 -0.45 0.01 -23.95
C THR A 281 -0.37 0.54 -25.39
N GLY A 282 0.26 1.69 -25.61
CA GLY A 282 0.52 2.22 -26.96
C GLY A 282 1.74 1.59 -27.64
N VAL A 283 2.72 1.17 -26.87
CA VAL A 283 3.97 0.56 -27.37
C VAL A 283 3.80 -0.92 -27.72
N VAL A 284 3.05 -1.65 -26.93
CA VAL A 284 2.84 -3.11 -27.06
C VAL A 284 1.35 -3.42 -26.94
N ASN A 285 0.89 -4.41 -27.71
CA ASN A 285 -0.49 -4.87 -27.58
C ASN A 285 -0.77 -5.35 -26.15
N TYR A 286 -1.88 -4.92 -25.59
CA TYR A 286 -2.24 -5.22 -24.20
C TYR A 286 -2.27 -6.72 -23.89
N THR A 287 -2.56 -7.59 -24.86
CA THR A 287 -2.60 -9.06 -24.70
C THR A 287 -1.24 -9.65 -24.34
N GLU A 288 -0.14 -8.98 -24.69
CA GLU A 288 1.23 -9.43 -24.42
C GLU A 288 1.77 -8.92 -23.07
N LEU A 289 0.99 -8.10 -22.35
CA LEU A 289 1.42 -7.45 -21.11
C LEU A 289 1.17 -8.30 -19.84
N ASN A 290 0.58 -9.48 -19.95
CA ASN A 290 0.36 -10.38 -18.79
C ASN A 290 1.64 -11.15 -18.43
N VAL A 291 2.67 -10.41 -18.06
CA VAL A 291 3.99 -10.92 -17.69
C VAL A 291 4.45 -10.33 -16.35
N SER A 292 5.45 -10.94 -15.75
CA SER A 292 5.97 -10.53 -14.43
C SER A 292 6.75 -9.20 -14.44
N SER A 293 7.18 -8.71 -15.60
CA SER A 293 7.94 -7.47 -15.77
C SER A 293 7.51 -6.72 -17.06
N PRO A 294 6.24 -6.25 -17.16
CA PRO A 294 5.66 -5.75 -18.40
C PRO A 294 6.40 -4.54 -18.98
N VAL A 295 6.91 -3.62 -18.14
CA VAL A 295 7.65 -2.44 -18.61
C VAL A 295 8.99 -2.82 -19.25
N ALA A 296 9.71 -3.74 -18.64
CA ALA A 296 10.97 -4.25 -19.19
C ALA A 296 10.72 -5.11 -20.45
N HIS A 297 9.65 -5.93 -20.44
CA HIS A 297 9.22 -6.73 -21.58
C HIS A 297 8.89 -5.88 -22.80
N ALA A 298 8.14 -4.80 -22.61
CA ALA A 298 7.81 -3.86 -23.69
C ALA A 298 9.08 -3.28 -24.35
N LEU A 299 10.09 -2.92 -23.58
CA LEU A 299 11.35 -2.41 -24.12
C LEU A 299 12.17 -3.49 -24.84
N ASN A 300 12.14 -4.74 -24.36
CA ASN A 300 12.78 -5.85 -25.05
C ASN A 300 12.15 -6.13 -26.43
N LEU A 301 10.81 -6.07 -26.52
CA LEU A 301 10.09 -6.23 -27.79
C LEU A 301 10.44 -5.10 -28.79
N LEU A 302 10.71 -3.89 -28.31
CA LEU A 302 11.18 -2.80 -29.13
C LEU A 302 12.68 -2.88 -29.51
N GLY A 303 13.42 -3.86 -28.99
CA GLY A 303 14.86 -4.01 -29.21
C GLY A 303 15.76 -3.16 -28.31
N TYR A 304 15.20 -2.40 -27.33
CA TYR A 304 15.96 -1.56 -26.41
C TYR A 304 16.41 -2.34 -25.16
N ASN A 305 17.21 -3.41 -25.37
CA ASN A 305 17.68 -4.30 -24.31
C ASN A 305 18.46 -3.55 -23.19
N TRP A 306 19.23 -2.53 -23.54
CA TRP A 306 19.96 -1.71 -22.57
C TRP A 306 19.01 -0.96 -21.62
N ALA A 307 17.92 -0.40 -22.16
CA ALA A 307 16.91 0.31 -21.37
C ALA A 307 16.12 -0.67 -20.48
N SER A 308 15.78 -1.85 -21.00
CA SER A 308 15.16 -2.93 -20.22
C SER A 308 16.03 -3.34 -19.03
N ALA A 309 17.34 -3.51 -19.22
CA ALA A 309 18.28 -3.86 -18.15
C ALA A 309 18.39 -2.75 -17.10
N LEU A 310 18.50 -1.49 -17.54
CA LEU A 310 18.55 -0.32 -16.65
C LEU A 310 17.26 -0.20 -15.83
N ILE A 311 16.10 -0.34 -16.48
CA ILE A 311 14.79 -0.28 -15.80
C ILE A 311 14.67 -1.43 -14.80
N SER A 312 15.04 -2.66 -15.19
CA SER A 312 14.98 -3.80 -14.27
C SER A 312 15.83 -3.56 -13.02
N THR A 313 17.04 -3.05 -13.16
CA THR A 313 17.93 -2.72 -12.03
C THR A 313 17.33 -1.62 -11.15
N GLY A 314 16.81 -0.55 -11.74
CA GLY A 314 16.19 0.54 -11.01
C GLY A 314 14.92 0.14 -10.28
N VAL A 315 14.08 -0.72 -10.89
CA VAL A 315 12.86 -1.28 -10.26
C VAL A 315 13.24 -2.20 -9.10
N ILE A 316 14.22 -3.08 -9.26
CA ILE A 316 14.73 -3.96 -8.19
C ILE A 316 15.13 -3.13 -6.97
N ALA A 317 15.98 -2.11 -7.16
CA ALA A 317 16.41 -1.22 -6.09
C ALA A 317 15.23 -0.48 -5.44
N GLY A 318 14.33 0.05 -6.27
CA GLY A 318 13.13 0.76 -5.84
C GLY A 318 12.16 -0.10 -5.05
N LEU A 319 11.85 -1.31 -5.50
CA LEU A 319 10.93 -2.21 -4.81
C LEU A 319 11.52 -2.73 -3.50
N THR A 320 12.85 -2.92 -3.42
CA THR A 320 13.53 -3.28 -2.18
C THR A 320 13.28 -2.24 -1.08
N THR A 321 13.32 -0.95 -1.40
CA THR A 321 13.04 0.11 -0.41
C THR A 321 11.56 0.17 -0.01
N VAL A 322 10.63 -0.07 -0.93
CA VAL A 322 9.19 -0.16 -0.60
C VAL A 322 8.95 -1.28 0.41
N MET A 323 9.46 -2.48 0.12
CA MET A 323 9.34 -3.62 1.05
C MET A 323 9.91 -3.31 2.42
N LEU A 324 11.08 -2.67 2.48
CA LEU A 324 11.72 -2.32 3.74
C LEU A 324 10.86 -1.36 4.57
N VAL A 325 10.30 -0.31 3.93
CA VAL A 325 9.43 0.68 4.58
C VAL A 325 8.14 0.04 5.09
N LEU A 326 7.47 -0.75 4.24
CA LEU A 326 6.23 -1.43 4.61
C LEU A 326 6.46 -2.45 5.73
N TYR A 327 7.52 -3.24 5.64
CA TYR A 327 7.86 -4.23 6.67
C TYR A 327 8.17 -3.55 8.01
N TYR A 328 8.95 -2.48 7.99
CA TYR A 328 9.23 -1.68 9.18
C TYR A 328 7.93 -1.07 9.75
N GLY A 329 7.07 -0.51 8.91
CA GLY A 329 5.76 0.00 9.30
C GLY A 329 4.87 -1.05 9.98
N LEU A 330 4.80 -2.25 9.42
CA LEU A 330 4.10 -3.39 10.00
C LEU A 330 4.55 -3.67 11.44
N THR A 331 5.87 -3.73 11.66
CA THR A 331 6.41 -4.00 13.00
C THR A 331 6.04 -2.92 14.01
N ARG A 332 5.95 -1.65 13.58
CA ARG A 332 5.52 -0.53 14.43
C ARG A 332 4.04 -0.60 14.79
N ILE A 333 3.17 -0.99 13.84
CA ILE A 333 1.74 -1.15 14.09
C ILE A 333 1.51 -2.24 15.15
N ILE A 334 2.13 -3.41 14.98
CA ILE A 334 2.04 -4.52 15.94
C ILE A 334 2.55 -4.08 17.30
N PHE A 335 3.69 -3.40 17.35
CA PHE A 335 4.26 -2.87 18.57
C PHE A 335 3.31 -1.88 19.27
N ALA A 336 2.70 -0.97 18.54
CA ALA A 336 1.74 0.01 19.07
C ALA A 336 0.50 -0.69 19.62
N MET A 337 -0.10 -1.64 18.90
CA MET A 337 -1.25 -2.41 19.36
C MET A 337 -0.92 -3.23 20.62
N SER A 338 0.28 -3.80 20.69
CA SER A 338 0.74 -4.56 21.87
C SER A 338 0.96 -3.63 23.08
N ARG A 339 1.54 -2.45 22.87
CA ARG A 339 1.71 -1.44 23.90
C ARG A 339 0.37 -0.91 24.44
N ASP A 340 -0.64 -0.81 23.57
CA ASP A 340 -1.99 -0.43 23.96
C ASP A 340 -2.76 -1.58 24.67
N GLY A 341 -2.13 -2.76 24.84
CA GLY A 341 -2.74 -3.93 25.46
C GLY A 341 -3.70 -4.70 24.56
N LEU A 342 -3.81 -4.33 23.28
CA LEU A 342 -4.70 -4.98 22.34
C LEU A 342 -4.13 -6.28 21.75
N LEU A 343 -2.82 -6.45 21.79
CA LEU A 343 -2.11 -7.68 21.48
C LEU A 343 -1.23 -8.11 22.66
N SER A 344 -0.79 -9.39 22.66
CA SER A 344 0.06 -9.92 23.72
C SER A 344 1.34 -9.09 23.94
N PRO A 345 1.79 -8.88 25.19
CA PRO A 345 3.05 -8.22 25.50
C PRO A 345 4.28 -8.88 24.86
N PHE A 346 4.15 -10.14 24.43
CA PHE A 346 5.17 -10.84 23.64
C PHE A 346 5.64 -10.05 22.42
N PHE A 347 4.74 -9.27 21.80
CA PHE A 347 5.01 -8.48 20.60
C PHE A 347 5.59 -7.10 20.89
N SER A 348 5.58 -6.63 22.15
CA SER A 348 6.18 -5.35 22.56
C SER A 348 7.60 -5.48 23.10
N GLU A 349 8.15 -6.69 23.16
CA GLU A 349 9.52 -6.90 23.65
C GLU A 349 10.55 -6.43 22.61
N VAL A 350 11.41 -5.52 23.05
CA VAL A 350 12.48 -4.93 22.23
C VAL A 350 13.82 -5.51 22.65
N ASN A 351 14.60 -5.97 21.67
CA ASN A 351 15.96 -6.45 21.93
C ASN A 351 16.86 -5.28 22.37
N PRO A 352 17.51 -5.36 23.55
CA PRO A 352 18.31 -4.26 24.10
C PRO A 352 19.54 -3.90 23.24
N LYS A 353 20.09 -4.83 22.47
CA LYS A 353 21.26 -4.59 21.60
C LYS A 353 20.92 -3.90 20.28
N THR A 354 19.89 -4.39 19.60
CA THR A 354 19.50 -3.87 18.25
C THR A 354 18.40 -2.82 18.32
N GLN A 355 17.74 -2.69 19.48
CA GLN A 355 16.56 -1.81 19.69
C GLN A 355 15.43 -2.07 18.70
N THR A 356 15.26 -3.34 18.29
CA THR A 356 14.24 -3.80 17.35
C THR A 356 13.35 -4.88 17.97
N PRO A 357 12.07 -4.99 17.60
CA PRO A 357 11.18 -6.05 18.05
C PRO A 357 11.43 -7.33 17.25
N VAL A 358 12.53 -8.02 17.56
CA VAL A 358 13.02 -9.20 16.79
C VAL A 358 11.96 -10.27 16.64
N ARG A 359 11.17 -10.55 17.69
CA ARG A 359 10.11 -11.57 17.63
C ARG A 359 9.06 -11.27 16.58
N VAL A 360 8.63 -10.01 16.51
CA VAL A 360 7.66 -9.53 15.51
C VAL A 360 8.26 -9.61 14.11
N ILE A 361 9.50 -9.15 13.95
CA ILE A 361 10.20 -9.19 12.67
C ILE A 361 10.26 -10.63 12.14
N VAL A 362 10.71 -11.58 12.95
CA VAL A 362 10.85 -12.99 12.53
C VAL A 362 9.48 -13.59 12.17
N LEU A 363 8.48 -13.43 13.05
CA LEU A 363 7.14 -13.98 12.79
C LEU A 363 6.53 -13.45 11.50
N CYS A 364 6.51 -12.12 11.35
CA CYS A 364 5.98 -11.49 10.14
C CYS A 364 6.78 -11.87 8.90
N GLY A 365 8.12 -11.92 9.01
CA GLY A 365 8.99 -12.31 7.90
C GLY A 365 8.72 -13.71 7.37
N ILE A 366 8.53 -14.67 8.24
CA ILE A 366 8.20 -16.05 7.87
C ILE A 366 6.82 -16.09 7.19
N ILE A 367 5.81 -15.45 7.77
CA ILE A 367 4.44 -15.43 7.20
C ILE A 367 4.44 -14.77 5.81
N MET A 368 5.10 -13.62 5.67
CA MET A 368 5.19 -12.90 4.39
C MET A 368 5.99 -13.68 3.35
N ALA A 369 7.08 -14.36 3.75
CA ALA A 369 7.89 -15.18 2.86
C ALA A 369 7.09 -16.39 2.32
N ILE A 370 6.28 -17.03 3.16
CA ILE A 370 5.36 -18.08 2.75
C ILE A 370 4.31 -17.51 1.79
N ALA A 371 3.67 -16.39 2.14
CA ALA A 371 2.67 -15.77 1.29
C ALA A 371 3.25 -15.41 -0.11
N ALA A 372 4.43 -14.79 -0.17
CA ALA A 372 5.09 -14.42 -1.42
C ALA A 372 5.52 -15.63 -2.25
N GLY A 373 5.91 -16.73 -1.60
CA GLY A 373 6.33 -17.95 -2.29
C GLY A 373 5.18 -18.73 -2.93
N PHE A 374 4.00 -18.74 -2.29
CA PHE A 374 2.92 -19.65 -2.67
C PHE A 374 1.66 -18.97 -3.24
N ILE A 375 1.47 -17.66 -3.03
CA ILE A 375 0.29 -16.94 -3.49
C ILE A 375 0.66 -16.06 -4.70
N PRO A 376 -0.11 -16.11 -5.81
CA PRO A 376 0.11 -15.23 -6.95
C PRO A 376 -0.05 -13.75 -6.60
N LEU A 377 0.71 -12.90 -7.28
CA LEU A 377 0.72 -11.45 -7.10
C LEU A 377 -0.69 -10.83 -7.18
N GLY A 378 -1.51 -11.24 -8.16
CA GLY A 378 -2.87 -10.72 -8.31
C GLY A 378 -3.76 -11.00 -7.10
N ASP A 379 -3.76 -12.26 -6.59
CA ASP A 379 -4.54 -12.64 -5.41
C ASP A 379 -4.10 -11.88 -4.14
N LEU A 380 -2.78 -11.62 -4.01
CA LEU A 380 -2.23 -10.81 -2.89
C LEU A 380 -2.68 -9.35 -3.00
N ALA A 381 -2.57 -8.75 -4.20
CA ALA A 381 -2.96 -7.37 -4.45
C ALA A 381 -4.46 -7.12 -4.19
N GLU A 382 -5.33 -8.07 -4.56
CA GLU A 382 -6.76 -7.97 -4.28
C GLU A 382 -7.07 -7.96 -2.77
N LEU A 383 -6.34 -8.76 -1.98
CA LEU A 383 -6.51 -8.80 -0.53
C LEU A 383 -5.96 -7.53 0.14
N VAL A 384 -4.88 -6.95 -0.37
CA VAL A 384 -4.42 -5.63 0.07
C VAL A 384 -5.47 -4.58 -0.24
N ASN A 385 -6.00 -4.58 -1.47
CA ASN A 385 -6.97 -3.58 -1.91
C ASN A 385 -8.25 -3.57 -1.07
N ILE A 386 -8.81 -4.74 -0.73
CA ILE A 386 -10.03 -4.76 0.08
C ILE A 386 -9.78 -4.23 1.49
N GLY A 387 -8.63 -4.54 2.10
CA GLY A 387 -8.22 -4.00 3.39
C GLY A 387 -8.04 -2.48 3.34
N THR A 388 -7.19 -2.00 2.45
CA THR A 388 -6.92 -0.56 2.30
C THR A 388 -8.19 0.24 1.97
N LEU A 389 -9.04 -0.25 1.06
CA LEU A 389 -10.30 0.40 0.73
C LEU A 389 -11.24 0.47 1.95
N SER A 390 -11.30 -0.59 2.77
CA SER A 390 -12.12 -0.58 3.99
C SER A 390 -11.59 0.40 5.04
N ALA A 391 -10.27 0.49 5.21
CA ALA A 391 -9.65 1.50 6.06
C ALA A 391 -9.95 2.93 5.57
N PHE A 392 -9.91 3.16 4.24
CA PHE A 392 -10.23 4.48 3.66
C PHE A 392 -11.69 4.86 3.86
N VAL A 393 -12.62 3.92 3.73
CA VAL A 393 -14.05 4.14 4.08
C VAL A 393 -14.18 4.59 5.53
N LEU A 394 -13.51 3.91 6.46
CA LEU A 394 -13.58 4.24 7.89
C LEU A 394 -12.89 5.58 8.21
N VAL A 395 -11.80 5.90 7.55
CA VAL A 395 -11.12 7.21 7.70
C VAL A 395 -12.03 8.35 7.19
N CYS A 396 -12.67 8.19 6.03
CA CYS A 396 -13.64 9.15 5.53
C CYS A 396 -14.84 9.32 6.47
N LEU A 397 -15.38 8.22 6.99
CA LEU A 397 -16.43 8.23 8.00
C LEU A 397 -15.96 8.91 9.29
N GLY A 398 -14.71 8.69 9.70
CA GLY A 398 -14.10 9.30 10.89
C GLY A 398 -14.09 10.84 10.83
N VAL A 399 -13.82 11.43 9.66
CA VAL A 399 -13.94 12.88 9.47
C VAL A 399 -15.35 13.36 9.73
N LEU A 400 -16.36 12.67 9.18
CA LEU A 400 -17.78 13.04 9.36
C LEU A 400 -18.21 12.93 10.82
N VAL A 401 -17.85 11.82 11.47
CA VAL A 401 -18.19 11.58 12.89
C VAL A 401 -17.51 12.61 13.78
N LEU A 402 -16.23 12.90 13.61
CA LEU A 402 -15.53 13.90 14.42
C LEU A 402 -16.02 15.32 14.20
N ARG A 403 -16.56 15.65 13.03
CA ARG A 403 -17.18 16.94 12.78
C ARG A 403 -18.49 17.14 13.54
N ILE A 404 -19.24 16.03 13.77
CA ILE A 404 -20.49 16.05 14.52
C ILE A 404 -20.23 15.95 16.04
N THR A 405 -19.35 15.03 16.46
CA THR A 405 -19.12 14.71 17.87
C THR A 405 -18.18 15.68 18.57
N LYS A 406 -17.21 16.26 17.82
CA LYS A 406 -16.20 17.20 18.33
C LYS A 406 -16.14 18.46 17.44
N PRO A 407 -17.20 19.29 17.39
CA PRO A 407 -17.26 20.45 16.49
C PRO A 407 -16.17 21.49 16.80
N ASP A 408 -15.81 21.66 18.08
CA ASP A 408 -14.83 22.65 18.57
C ASP A 408 -13.36 22.20 18.37
N MET A 409 -13.12 21.01 17.82
CA MET A 409 -11.78 20.51 17.56
C MET A 409 -11.05 21.43 16.57
N LYS A 410 -9.81 21.83 16.89
CA LYS A 410 -8.96 22.59 15.97
C LYS A 410 -8.64 21.76 14.73
N ARG A 411 -8.93 22.31 13.56
CA ARG A 411 -8.67 21.68 12.24
C ARG A 411 -7.82 22.61 11.39
N PRO A 412 -6.48 22.53 11.49
CA PRO A 412 -5.57 23.37 10.70
C PRO A 412 -5.75 23.17 9.20
N PHE A 413 -5.99 21.93 8.78
CA PHE A 413 -6.42 21.60 7.44
C PHE A 413 -7.85 21.05 7.48
N ARG A 414 -8.69 21.54 6.56
CA ARG A 414 -10.06 21.06 6.39
C ARG A 414 -10.24 20.53 4.97
N SER A 415 -10.76 19.29 4.86
CA SER A 415 -11.16 18.75 3.56
C SER A 415 -12.14 19.69 2.88
N PRO A 416 -11.86 20.15 1.64
CA PRO A 416 -12.73 21.09 0.93
C PRO A 416 -14.09 20.45 0.66
N PHE A 417 -15.11 21.30 0.45
CA PHE A 417 -16.49 20.88 0.13
C PHE A 417 -17.07 19.79 1.06
N SER A 418 -16.62 19.73 2.31
CA SER A 418 -17.19 18.79 3.26
C SER A 418 -18.65 19.17 3.62
N PRO A 419 -19.58 18.17 3.73
CA PRO A 419 -19.33 16.71 3.82
C PRO A 419 -19.15 15.98 2.47
N LEU A 420 -19.24 16.68 1.33
CA LEU A 420 -19.30 16.05 0.01
C LEU A 420 -18.08 15.14 -0.26
N PHE A 421 -16.85 15.63 -0.08
CA PHE A 421 -15.64 14.87 -0.42
C PHE A 421 -15.42 13.63 0.47
N PRO A 422 -15.59 13.68 1.80
CA PRO A 422 -15.57 12.46 2.60
C PRO A 422 -16.66 11.45 2.18
N VAL A 423 -17.88 11.90 1.84
CA VAL A 423 -18.95 11.02 1.35
C VAL A 423 -18.59 10.39 0.00
N LEU A 424 -18.05 11.19 -0.94
CA LEU A 424 -17.58 10.66 -2.23
C LEU A 424 -16.43 9.67 -2.04
N GLY A 425 -15.53 9.89 -1.08
CA GLY A 425 -14.49 8.94 -0.71
C GLY A 425 -15.06 7.61 -0.22
N MET A 426 -16.03 7.64 0.69
CA MET A 426 -16.72 6.43 1.14
C MET A 426 -17.39 5.69 -0.01
N LEU A 427 -18.17 6.40 -0.84
CA LEU A 427 -18.92 5.80 -1.95
C LEU A 427 -17.99 5.22 -3.01
N SER A 428 -16.96 5.96 -3.43
CA SER A 428 -16.01 5.49 -4.45
C SER A 428 -15.17 4.30 -3.95
N CYS A 429 -14.66 4.32 -2.71
CA CYS A 429 -13.96 3.18 -2.14
C CYS A 429 -14.87 1.96 -2.03
N THR A 430 -16.09 2.11 -1.54
CA THR A 430 -17.08 1.00 -1.47
C THR A 430 -17.43 0.48 -2.87
N ALA A 431 -17.57 1.37 -3.86
CA ALA A 431 -17.82 0.96 -5.24
C ALA A 431 -16.66 0.13 -5.79
N LEU A 432 -15.41 0.54 -5.58
CA LEU A 432 -14.24 -0.26 -5.98
C LEU A 432 -14.21 -1.62 -5.28
N MET A 433 -14.53 -1.69 -3.98
CA MET A 433 -14.63 -2.96 -3.26
C MET A 433 -15.67 -3.90 -3.89
N ALA A 434 -16.79 -3.37 -4.38
CA ALA A 434 -17.86 -4.18 -4.99
C ALA A 434 -17.41 -4.91 -6.28
N PHE A 435 -16.39 -4.42 -6.97
CA PHE A 435 -15.82 -5.06 -8.17
C PHE A 435 -14.71 -6.07 -7.86
N LEU A 436 -14.31 -6.24 -6.59
CA LEU A 436 -13.38 -7.28 -6.20
C LEU A 436 -14.08 -8.66 -6.19
N PRO A 437 -13.32 -9.75 -6.50
CA PRO A 437 -13.87 -11.10 -6.53
C PRO A 437 -14.52 -11.53 -5.21
N ALA A 438 -15.60 -12.32 -5.29
CA ALA A 438 -16.31 -12.82 -4.09
C ALA A 438 -15.39 -13.63 -3.15
N LEU A 439 -14.41 -14.35 -3.70
CA LEU A 439 -13.42 -15.08 -2.91
C LEU A 439 -12.55 -14.14 -2.06
N THR A 440 -12.22 -12.95 -2.57
CA THR A 440 -11.47 -11.93 -1.83
C THR A 440 -12.30 -11.40 -0.65
N TRP A 441 -13.59 -11.16 -0.85
CA TRP A 441 -14.53 -10.82 0.22
C TRP A 441 -14.61 -11.91 1.29
N LEU A 442 -14.73 -13.17 0.88
CA LEU A 442 -14.77 -14.30 1.82
C LEU A 442 -13.50 -14.35 2.68
N ARG A 443 -12.32 -14.24 2.07
CA ARG A 443 -11.03 -14.24 2.78
C ARG A 443 -10.94 -13.07 3.75
N PHE A 444 -11.38 -11.89 3.35
CA PHE A 444 -11.38 -10.69 4.17
C PHE A 444 -12.32 -10.82 5.37
N VAL A 445 -13.54 -11.31 5.16
CA VAL A 445 -14.51 -11.56 6.26
C VAL A 445 -13.96 -12.58 7.26
N ILE A 446 -13.35 -13.67 6.77
CA ILE A 446 -12.69 -14.66 7.66
C ILE A 446 -11.61 -13.97 8.49
N TRP A 447 -10.78 -13.13 7.88
CA TRP A 447 -9.73 -12.38 8.59
C TRP A 447 -10.31 -11.48 9.68
N LEU A 448 -11.37 -10.73 9.39
CA LEU A 448 -12.05 -9.87 10.36
C LEU A 448 -12.68 -10.67 11.50
N VAL A 449 -13.30 -11.81 11.20
CA VAL A 449 -13.87 -12.70 12.22
C VAL A 449 -12.79 -13.22 13.16
N ILE A 450 -11.64 -13.64 12.65
CA ILE A 450 -10.49 -14.03 13.47
C ILE A 450 -10.05 -12.86 14.36
N GLY A 451 -9.94 -11.65 13.81
CA GLY A 451 -9.63 -10.44 14.58
C GLY A 451 -10.62 -10.18 15.71
N LEU A 452 -11.93 -10.27 15.42
CA LEU A 452 -12.97 -10.10 16.45
C LEU A 452 -12.87 -11.16 17.55
N ILE A 453 -12.59 -12.41 17.20
CA ILE A 453 -12.34 -13.48 18.20
C ILE A 453 -11.15 -13.10 19.09
N VAL A 454 -10.04 -12.63 18.52
CA VAL A 454 -8.88 -12.15 19.29
C VAL A 454 -9.27 -10.98 20.18
N TYR A 455 -10.02 -10.01 19.66
CA TYR A 455 -10.47 -8.84 20.41
C TYR A 455 -11.29 -9.22 21.64
N PHE A 456 -12.35 -10.03 21.48
CA PHE A 456 -13.25 -10.40 22.56
C PHE A 456 -12.63 -11.41 23.55
N SER A 457 -11.73 -12.26 23.09
CA SER A 457 -11.05 -13.24 23.95
C SER A 457 -9.92 -12.63 24.78
N TYR A 458 -9.17 -11.69 24.21
CA TYR A 458 -7.96 -11.14 24.81
C TYR A 458 -8.01 -9.62 25.03
N SER A 459 -8.17 -8.83 23.94
CA SER A 459 -7.91 -7.37 23.93
C SER A 459 -8.81 -6.59 24.88
N VAL A 460 -10.10 -6.88 24.91
CA VAL A 460 -11.10 -6.24 25.79
C VAL A 460 -10.71 -6.25 27.26
N ARG A 461 -10.00 -7.32 27.71
CA ARG A 461 -9.61 -7.51 29.11
C ARG A 461 -8.23 -6.97 29.46
N HIS A 462 -7.38 -6.75 28.43
CA HIS A 462 -5.98 -6.38 28.63
C HIS A 462 -5.67 -4.96 28.17
N SER A 463 -6.67 -4.26 27.60
CA SER A 463 -6.54 -2.88 27.14
C SER A 463 -6.03 -1.96 28.24
N GLU A 464 -5.04 -1.11 27.91
CA GLU A 464 -4.51 -0.10 28.83
C GLU A 464 -5.56 0.98 29.19
N LEU A 465 -6.55 1.21 28.34
CA LEU A 465 -7.68 2.11 28.66
C LEU A 465 -8.65 1.44 29.66
N ALA A 466 -8.80 0.10 29.59
CA ALA A 466 -9.60 -0.63 30.59
C ALA A 466 -9.02 -0.49 31.99
N LYS A 467 -7.68 -0.66 32.13
CA LYS A 467 -6.98 -0.56 33.42
C LYS A 467 -6.99 0.83 34.05
N LYS A 468 -7.21 1.88 33.27
CA LYS A 468 -7.27 3.29 33.78
C LYS A 468 -8.66 3.69 34.26
N GLU A 469 -9.69 2.91 33.96
CA GLU A 469 -11.07 3.14 34.38
C GLU A 469 -11.44 2.32 35.62
N ASP A 470 -10.70 1.26 35.93
CA ASP A 470 -10.76 0.50 37.19
C ASP A 470 -9.86 1.17 38.24
#